data_43e84dd108d2315d766ad3aad138059d
#
_entry.id   43e84dd108d2315d766ad3aad138059d
#
_cell.length_a   1.000
_cell.length_b   1.000
_cell.length_c   1.000
_cell.angle_alpha   90.00
_cell.angle_beta   90.00
_cell.angle_gamma   90.00
#
_symmetry.space_group_name_H-M   'P 1'
#
loop_
_entity.id
_entity.type
_entity.pdbx_description
1 polymer ?
#
loop_
_entity_poly.entity_id
_entity_poly.type
_entity_poly.pdbx_seq_one_letter_code
_entity_poly.pdbx_strand_id
1 'polypeptide(L)'
;MRKVRMRVTGRVQGVGFRFMTKMVADQLGIWGCATNEDDGSVVIEAMGPDEALETFIEKVKASPAPYGRVASFTLTENPTIE
;
A
#
# COMPACT_ATOMS: atom_id res chain seq x y z
N MET A 1 9.86 -1.96 -15.16
CA MET A 1 8.96 -2.22 -14.01
C MET A 1 9.28 -1.24 -12.89
N ARG A 2 8.25 -0.57 -12.41
CA ARG A 2 8.40 0.43 -11.35
C ARG A 2 8.27 -0.22 -9.98
N LYS A 3 9.05 0.25 -9.02
CA LYS A 3 9.00 -0.23 -7.63
C LYS A 3 8.76 0.95 -6.70
N VAL A 4 7.89 0.77 -5.72
CA VAL A 4 7.62 1.80 -4.71
C VAL A 4 7.51 1.17 -3.34
N ARG A 5 7.81 1.97 -2.32
CA ARG A 5 7.52 1.66 -0.92
C ARG A 5 6.70 2.82 -0.37
N MET A 6 5.58 2.48 0.26
CA MET A 6 4.69 3.47 0.86
C MET A 6 4.58 3.19 2.34
N ARG A 7 4.49 4.25 3.13
CA ARG A 7 4.22 4.13 4.55
C ARG A 7 2.98 4.94 4.85
N VAL A 8 2.01 4.31 5.49
CA VAL A 8 0.75 4.95 5.86
C VAL A 8 0.57 4.89 7.37
N THR A 9 0.02 5.96 7.92
CA THR A 9 -0.37 6.03 9.31
C THR A 9 -1.84 6.40 9.42
N GLY A 10 -2.40 6.24 10.60
CA GLY A 10 -3.80 6.50 10.85
C GLY A 10 -4.50 5.24 11.32
N ARG A 11 -5.74 5.05 10.92
CA ARG A 11 -6.51 3.85 11.26
C ARG A 11 -6.27 2.79 10.19
N VAL A 12 -5.09 2.17 10.25
CA VAL A 12 -4.62 1.25 9.22
C VAL A 12 -4.33 -0.17 9.73
N GLN A 13 -4.33 -0.37 11.05
CA GLN A 13 -4.18 -1.71 11.63
C GLN A 13 -5.50 -2.15 12.27
N GLY A 14 -5.80 -3.44 12.20
CA GLY A 14 -7.01 -4.00 12.81
C GLY A 14 -8.31 -3.71 12.06
N VAL A 15 -8.24 -3.20 10.82
CA VAL A 15 -9.41 -2.85 10.01
C VAL A 15 -9.43 -3.57 8.66
N GLY A 16 -8.57 -4.58 8.48
CA GLY A 16 -8.48 -5.30 7.21
C GLY A 16 -7.69 -4.58 6.14
N PHE A 17 -6.90 -3.59 6.51
CA PHE A 17 -6.14 -2.75 5.56
C PHE A 17 -5.19 -3.59 4.72
N ARG A 18 -4.38 -4.45 5.35
CA ARG A 18 -3.41 -5.30 4.64
C ARG A 18 -4.10 -6.24 3.65
N PHE A 19 -5.21 -6.87 4.09
CA PHE A 19 -5.97 -7.79 3.25
C PHE A 19 -6.53 -7.06 2.01
N MET A 20 -7.16 -5.91 2.22
CA MET A 20 -7.75 -5.14 1.13
C MET A 20 -6.69 -4.57 0.19
N THR A 21 -5.55 -4.16 0.73
CA THR A 21 -4.40 -3.68 -0.07
C THR A 21 -3.91 -4.80 -0.99
N LYS A 22 -3.74 -6.01 -0.45
CA LYS A 22 -3.31 -7.16 -1.25
C LYS A 22 -4.34 -7.51 -2.33
N MET A 23 -5.61 -7.44 -1.99
CA MET A 23 -6.69 -7.71 -2.93
C MET A 23 -6.68 -6.72 -4.10
N VAL A 24 -6.48 -5.43 -3.82
CA VAL A 24 -6.37 -4.40 -4.86
C VAL A 24 -5.14 -4.65 -5.74
N ALA A 25 -4.00 -5.00 -5.15
CA ALA A 25 -2.80 -5.34 -5.92
C ALA A 25 -3.07 -6.50 -6.88
N ASP A 26 -3.73 -7.55 -6.40
CA ASP A 26 -4.07 -8.72 -7.21
C ASP A 26 -5.02 -8.32 -8.36
N GLN A 27 -6.00 -7.47 -8.09
CA GLN A 27 -6.94 -7.00 -9.11
C GLN A 27 -6.24 -6.19 -10.22
N LEU A 28 -5.21 -5.45 -9.85
CA LEU A 28 -4.45 -4.62 -10.79
C LEU A 28 -3.31 -5.38 -11.47
N GLY A 29 -3.09 -6.64 -11.09
CA GLY A 29 -2.04 -7.47 -11.68
C GLY A 29 -0.64 -7.02 -11.29
N ILE A 30 -0.47 -6.43 -10.11
CA ILE A 30 0.85 -6.02 -9.61
C ILE A 30 1.23 -6.87 -8.41
N TRP A 31 2.55 -6.95 -8.14
CA TRP A 31 3.03 -7.54 -6.90
C TRP A 31 2.87 -6.52 -5.78
N GLY A 32 2.30 -6.93 -4.65
CA GLY A 32 2.14 -6.07 -3.49
C GLY A 32 2.29 -6.85 -2.20
N CYS A 33 2.89 -6.22 -1.20
CA CYS A 33 3.08 -6.78 0.13
C CYS A 33 2.85 -5.67 1.15
N ALA A 34 2.10 -5.98 2.22
CA ALA A 34 1.80 -5.02 3.28
C ALA A 34 2.19 -5.60 4.62
N THR A 35 2.88 -4.82 5.44
CA THR A 35 3.40 -5.25 6.74
C THR A 35 3.01 -4.24 7.81
N ASN A 36 2.45 -4.73 8.93
CA ASN A 36 2.22 -3.89 10.11
C ASN A 36 3.55 -3.60 10.80
N GLU A 37 3.75 -2.36 11.17
CA GLU A 37 4.91 -1.95 11.96
C GLU A 37 4.53 -1.74 13.42
N ASP A 38 5.51 -1.79 14.32
CA ASP A 38 5.27 -1.67 15.76
C ASP A 38 4.72 -0.32 16.16
N ASP A 39 4.99 0.73 15.37
CA ASP A 39 4.52 2.09 15.66
C ASP A 39 3.08 2.34 15.21
N GLY A 40 2.40 1.31 14.70
CA GLY A 40 1.02 1.44 14.23
C GLY A 40 0.88 1.74 12.74
N SER A 41 2.00 2.01 12.05
CA SER A 41 1.97 2.23 10.61
C SER A 41 1.89 0.92 9.83
N VAL A 42 1.56 1.02 8.55
CA VAL A 42 1.66 -0.09 7.60
C VAL A 42 2.61 0.32 6.49
N VAL A 43 3.57 -0.55 6.20
CA VAL A 43 4.50 -0.36 5.09
C VAL A 43 4.06 -1.27 3.95
N ILE A 44 3.92 -0.69 2.76
CA ILE A 44 3.47 -1.38 1.57
C ILE A 44 4.58 -1.30 0.53
N GLU A 45 4.98 -2.45 -0.01
CA GLU A 45 5.93 -2.52 -1.12
C GLU A 45 5.19 -3.06 -2.34
N ALA A 46 5.41 -2.44 -3.49
CA ALA A 46 4.72 -2.83 -4.71
C ALA A 46 5.60 -2.67 -5.94
N MET A 47 5.38 -3.53 -6.92
CA MET A 47 6.09 -3.52 -8.19
C MET A 47 5.11 -3.80 -9.32
N GLY A 48 5.23 -3.07 -10.41
CA GLY A 48 4.38 -3.29 -11.57
C GLY A 48 4.54 -2.21 -12.63
N PRO A 49 3.71 -2.28 -13.69
CA PRO A 49 3.68 -1.24 -14.72
C PRO A 49 3.23 0.10 -14.13
N ASP A 50 3.75 1.20 -14.69
CA ASP A 50 3.48 2.55 -14.18
C ASP A 50 2.00 2.83 -14.00
N GLU A 51 1.20 2.54 -15.01
CA GLU A 51 -0.23 2.86 -14.99
C GLU A 51 -0.97 2.13 -13.88
N ALA A 52 -0.75 0.82 -13.77
CA ALA A 52 -1.37 0.01 -12.72
C ALA A 52 -0.91 0.45 -11.34
N LEU A 53 0.37 0.77 -11.21
CA LEU A 53 0.95 1.19 -9.93
C LEU A 53 0.42 2.54 -9.50
N GLU A 54 0.23 3.49 -10.42
CA GLU A 54 -0.39 4.79 -10.11
C GLU A 54 -1.81 4.61 -9.56
N THR A 55 -2.60 3.74 -10.18
CA THR A 55 -3.95 3.43 -9.69
C THR A 55 -3.89 2.82 -8.28
N PHE A 56 -2.93 1.92 -8.06
CA PHE A 56 -2.73 1.30 -6.75
C PHE A 56 -2.38 2.33 -5.69
N ILE A 57 -1.46 3.24 -5.99
CA ILE A 57 -1.05 4.31 -5.08
C ILE A 57 -2.25 5.16 -4.66
N GLU A 58 -3.09 5.56 -5.61
CA GLU A 58 -4.28 6.35 -5.32
C GLU A 58 -5.26 5.61 -4.42
N LYS A 59 -5.45 4.32 -4.65
CA LYS A 59 -6.34 3.50 -3.81
C LYS A 59 -5.80 3.34 -2.39
N VAL A 60 -4.49 3.19 -2.24
CA VAL A 60 -3.86 3.11 -0.92
C VAL A 60 -4.02 4.42 -0.16
N LYS A 61 -3.80 5.56 -0.82
CA LYS A 61 -3.99 6.88 -0.21
C LYS A 61 -5.40 7.10 0.31
N ALA A 62 -6.39 6.61 -0.43
CA ALA A 62 -7.80 6.76 -0.07
C ALA A 62 -8.27 5.73 0.96
N SER A 63 -7.42 4.79 1.34
CA SER A 63 -7.69 3.60 2.12
C SER A 63 -8.56 2.59 1.37
N PRO A 64 -8.03 1.40 1.03
CA PRO A 64 -8.85 0.35 0.40
C PRO A 64 -9.80 -0.31 1.39
N ALA A 65 -9.56 -0.16 2.70
CA ALA A 65 -10.41 -0.74 3.73
C ALA A 65 -11.54 0.23 4.09
N PRO A 66 -12.82 -0.23 4.09
CA PRO A 66 -13.96 0.66 4.36
C PRO A 66 -13.90 1.36 5.71
N TYR A 67 -13.35 0.71 6.73
CA TYR A 67 -13.24 1.27 8.07
C TYR A 67 -11.85 1.84 8.36
N GLY A 68 -10.96 1.79 7.38
CA GLY A 68 -9.63 2.35 7.50
C GLY A 68 -9.60 3.83 7.19
N ARG A 69 -8.56 4.50 7.68
CA ARG A 69 -8.35 5.91 7.40
C ARG A 69 -6.86 6.19 7.34
N VAL A 70 -6.42 6.79 6.26
CA VAL A 70 -5.02 7.18 6.09
C VAL A 70 -4.88 8.63 6.53
N ALA A 71 -4.14 8.84 7.62
CA ALA A 71 -3.87 10.17 8.15
C ALA A 71 -2.62 10.78 7.53
N SER A 72 -1.58 9.98 7.25
CA SER A 72 -0.39 10.42 6.55
C SER A 72 0.10 9.35 5.59
N PHE A 73 0.81 9.79 4.57
CA PHE A 73 1.29 8.93 3.49
C PHE A 73 2.65 9.43 3.03
N THR A 74 3.61 8.53 2.91
CA THR A 74 4.91 8.82 2.30
C THR A 74 5.22 7.76 1.25
N LEU A 75 5.95 8.15 0.22
CA LEU A 75 6.30 7.24 -0.88
C LEU A 75 7.78 7.35 -1.18
N THR A 76 8.44 6.22 -1.33
CA THR A 76 9.84 6.11 -1.76
C THR A 76 9.86 5.40 -3.10
N GLU A 77 10.47 6.05 -4.10
CA GLU A 77 10.66 5.46 -5.43
C GLU A 77 11.90 4.59 -5.45
N ASN A 78 11.83 3.51 -6.22
CA ASN A 78 12.94 2.58 -6.45
C ASN A 78 13.60 2.07 -5.17
N PRO A 79 12.83 1.62 -4.16
CA PRO A 79 13.45 1.04 -2.97
C PRO A 79 14.08 -0.31 -3.33
N THR A 80 15.00 -0.76 -2.47
CA THR A 80 15.50 -2.13 -2.58
C THR A 80 14.43 -3.07 -2.03
N ILE A 81 13.85 -3.90 -2.91
CA ILE A 81 12.84 -4.90 -2.54
C ILE A 81 13.44 -6.27 -2.84
N GLU A 82 13.55 -7.09 -1.81
CA GLU A 82 14.14 -8.43 -1.91
C GLU A 82 13.08 -9.52 -2.03
#